data_79b2fd65066689fc3705c55628ea7b7a
#
_entry.id   79b2fd65066689fc3705c55628ea7b7a
#
_cell.length_a   1.000
_cell.length_b   1.000
_cell.length_c   1.000
_cell.angle_alpha   90.00
_cell.angle_beta   90.00
_cell.angle_gamma   90.00
#
_symmetry.space_group_name_H-M   'P 1'
#
loop_
_entity.id
_entity.type
_entity.pdbx_description
1 polymer ?
#
loop_
_entity_poly.entity_id
_entity_poly.type
_entity_poly.pdbx_seq_one_letter_code
_entity_poly.pdbx_strand_id
1 'polypeptide(L)'
;VVEVAGSAWSLQHQGGASALAITSSEGECYTLQPWTYAAHLAALRSCVTVSLQGATLDHAGFAEAVLAGSDVPVARQQELAAIALWWASGADEPAVNPAEAGWLDLDGTAARLQPWSEGERGQALAECLIDSDEDGAWFDAVGYLDRMTRATVQELAPPQAIDTLHAAATRRLFDATVALNVVAEEDRALLAAGPVARETALRTLRACRALGWTPSQVWAAPAVEIERLLQLMAVVERPEPAPRASASRKPRLADHPDAFVIQIEDDPS
;
A
#
# COMPACT_ATOMS: atom_id res chain seq x y z
N VAL A 1 -30.60 12.55 -13.39
CA VAL A 1 -31.66 11.97 -12.55
C VAL A 1 -31.19 10.60 -12.13
N VAL A 2 -31.23 10.33 -10.85
CA VAL A 2 -30.84 9.05 -10.24
C VAL A 2 -32.08 8.45 -9.57
N GLU A 3 -32.30 7.16 -9.72
CA GLU A 3 -33.34 6.44 -9.01
C GLU A 3 -32.74 5.77 -7.76
N VAL A 4 -33.27 6.13 -6.59
CA VAL A 4 -32.84 5.58 -5.30
C VAL A 4 -34.08 5.16 -4.52
N ALA A 5 -34.10 3.93 -4.02
CA ALA A 5 -35.19 3.33 -3.27
C ALA A 5 -36.61 3.46 -3.96
N GLY A 6 -36.63 3.45 -5.30
CA GLY A 6 -37.85 3.59 -6.09
C GLY A 6 -38.35 5.03 -6.29
N SER A 7 -37.61 6.02 -5.78
CA SER A 7 -37.87 7.44 -5.97
C SER A 7 -36.87 8.06 -6.94
N ALA A 8 -37.35 8.93 -7.84
CA ALA A 8 -36.47 9.65 -8.79
C ALA A 8 -35.96 10.96 -8.18
N TRP A 9 -34.67 11.14 -8.15
CA TRP A 9 -33.97 12.31 -7.63
C TRP A 9 -33.22 13.04 -8.71
N SER A 10 -33.32 14.34 -8.78
CA SER A 10 -32.49 15.21 -9.63
C SER A 10 -31.35 15.78 -8.81
N LEU A 11 -30.12 15.62 -9.31
CA LEU A 11 -28.91 16.10 -8.66
C LEU A 11 -28.36 17.30 -9.46
N GLN A 12 -28.06 18.39 -8.78
CA GLN A 12 -27.51 19.60 -9.40
C GLN A 12 -26.41 20.18 -8.54
N HIS A 13 -25.20 20.31 -9.11
CA HIS A 13 -24.11 21.02 -8.46
C HIS A 13 -24.39 22.51 -8.37
N GLN A 14 -24.18 23.10 -7.19
CA GLN A 14 -24.34 24.52 -6.95
C GLN A 14 -22.98 25.17 -6.73
N GLY A 15 -22.69 26.28 -7.43
CA GLY A 15 -21.51 27.09 -7.21
C GLY A 15 -20.17 26.39 -7.44
N GLY A 16 -20.03 25.65 -8.55
CA GLY A 16 -18.90 24.72 -8.76
C GLY A 16 -19.09 23.44 -7.96
N ALA A 17 -18.01 22.81 -7.46
CA ALA A 17 -18.08 21.60 -6.64
C ALA A 17 -18.48 21.86 -5.16
N SER A 18 -19.11 23.01 -4.84
CA SER A 18 -19.22 23.47 -3.46
C SER A 18 -20.39 22.87 -2.68
N ALA A 19 -21.54 22.59 -3.32
CA ALA A 19 -22.69 21.97 -2.69
C ALA A 19 -23.49 21.17 -3.71
N LEU A 20 -24.30 20.23 -3.25
CA LEU A 20 -25.17 19.40 -4.09
C LEU A 20 -26.63 19.66 -3.72
N ALA A 21 -27.43 20.20 -4.66
CA ALA A 21 -28.88 20.23 -4.53
C ALA A 21 -29.48 18.91 -4.98
N ILE A 22 -30.40 18.38 -4.19
CA ILE A 22 -31.11 17.12 -4.41
C ILE A 22 -32.59 17.46 -4.47
N THR A 23 -33.26 17.20 -5.59
CA THR A 23 -34.69 17.48 -5.75
C THR A 23 -35.46 16.22 -6.06
N SER A 24 -36.47 15.90 -5.28
CA SER A 24 -37.38 14.77 -5.53
C SER A 24 -38.35 15.06 -6.68
N SER A 25 -38.96 14.01 -7.22
CA SER A 25 -40.03 14.13 -8.20
C SER A 25 -41.29 14.85 -7.65
N GLU A 26 -41.42 14.92 -6.33
CA GLU A 26 -42.51 15.61 -5.63
C GLU A 26 -42.20 17.09 -5.35
N GLY A 27 -41.01 17.55 -5.72
CA GLY A 27 -40.57 18.95 -5.55
C GLY A 27 -39.89 19.24 -4.19
N GLU A 28 -39.67 18.24 -3.35
CA GLU A 28 -38.82 18.42 -2.15
C GLU A 28 -37.40 18.71 -2.58
N CYS A 29 -36.75 19.72 -1.99
CA CYS A 29 -35.38 20.11 -2.31
C CYS A 29 -34.51 20.13 -1.05
N TYR A 30 -33.40 19.47 -1.11
CA TYR A 30 -32.42 19.41 -0.03
C TYR A 30 -31.02 19.80 -0.56
N THR A 31 -30.16 20.27 0.34
CA THR A 31 -28.78 20.67 0.00
C THR A 31 -27.76 19.94 0.85
N LEU A 32 -26.88 19.16 0.21
CA LEU A 32 -25.70 18.65 0.86
C LEU A 32 -24.61 19.72 0.84
N GLN A 33 -24.04 19.96 2.01
CA GLN A 33 -22.94 20.90 2.18
C GLN A 33 -21.67 20.43 1.48
N PRO A 34 -20.72 21.34 1.22
CA PRO A 34 -19.42 20.98 0.70
C PRO A 34 -18.75 19.91 1.58
N TRP A 35 -18.36 18.80 0.95
CA TRP A 35 -17.67 17.74 1.65
C TRP A 35 -16.17 17.91 1.46
N THR A 36 -15.45 18.20 2.56
CA THR A 36 -14.03 18.52 2.53
C THR A 36 -13.16 17.39 3.03
N TYR A 37 -11.85 17.48 2.79
CA TYR A 37 -10.84 16.57 3.32
C TYR A 37 -10.95 16.40 4.84
N ALA A 38 -11.07 17.52 5.57
CA ALA A 38 -11.22 17.49 7.03
C ALA A 38 -12.51 16.77 7.47
N ALA A 39 -13.63 17.04 6.80
CA ALA A 39 -14.92 16.39 7.07
C ALA A 39 -14.83 14.87 6.78
N HIS A 40 -14.18 14.50 5.67
CA HIS A 40 -13.97 13.11 5.30
C HIS A 40 -13.18 12.34 6.36
N LEU A 41 -12.06 12.89 6.83
CA LEU A 41 -11.27 12.27 7.90
C LEU A 41 -12.04 12.17 9.21
N ALA A 42 -12.80 13.20 9.57
CA ALA A 42 -13.62 13.18 10.79
C ALA A 42 -14.67 12.07 10.75
N ALA A 43 -15.34 11.90 9.61
CA ALA A 43 -16.30 10.82 9.42
C ALA A 43 -15.61 9.44 9.42
N LEU A 44 -14.47 9.28 8.76
CA LEU A 44 -13.72 8.03 8.79
C LEU A 44 -13.32 7.64 10.22
N ARG A 45 -12.85 8.58 11.05
CA ARG A 45 -12.46 8.30 12.46
C ARG A 45 -13.61 7.75 13.29
N SER A 46 -14.85 8.16 13.02
CA SER A 46 -16.03 7.65 13.72
C SER A 46 -16.60 6.35 13.16
N CYS A 47 -16.29 6.03 11.90
CA CYS A 47 -16.91 4.93 11.17
C CYS A 47 -15.96 3.77 10.81
N VAL A 48 -14.65 3.96 10.95
CA VAL A 48 -13.66 2.90 10.68
C VAL A 48 -13.33 2.15 11.96
N THR A 49 -13.48 0.83 11.90
CA THR A 49 -13.03 -0.09 12.96
C THR A 49 -11.88 -0.94 12.42
N VAL A 50 -10.77 -0.98 13.15
CA VAL A 50 -9.59 -1.79 12.81
C VAL A 50 -9.58 -3.04 13.67
N SER A 51 -9.36 -4.20 13.04
CA SER A 51 -9.24 -5.50 13.69
C SER A 51 -8.05 -6.28 13.14
N LEU A 52 -7.73 -7.44 13.71
CA LEU A 52 -6.73 -8.37 13.17
C LEU A 52 -7.08 -8.89 11.76
N GLN A 53 -8.34 -8.81 11.36
CA GLN A 53 -8.82 -9.24 10.03
C GLN A 53 -8.76 -8.11 8.99
N GLY A 54 -8.47 -6.88 9.42
CA GLY A 54 -8.41 -5.70 8.58
C GLY A 54 -9.26 -4.54 9.11
N ALA A 55 -9.39 -3.49 8.29
CA ALA A 55 -10.23 -2.35 8.56
C ALA A 55 -11.61 -2.55 7.92
N THR A 56 -12.65 -2.21 8.64
CA THR A 56 -14.05 -2.20 8.17
C THR A 56 -14.62 -0.80 8.29
N LEU A 57 -15.41 -0.39 7.30
CA LEU A 57 -16.11 0.89 7.29
C LEU A 57 -17.60 0.67 7.56
N ASP A 58 -18.14 1.37 8.56
CA ASP A 58 -19.59 1.51 8.73
C ASP A 58 -20.13 2.52 7.71
N HIS A 59 -20.63 2.00 6.59
CA HIS A 59 -21.18 2.80 5.51
C HIS A 59 -22.44 3.59 5.93
N ALA A 60 -23.24 3.03 6.84
CA ALA A 60 -24.46 3.70 7.32
C ALA A 60 -24.09 4.91 8.18
N GLY A 61 -23.22 4.72 9.18
CA GLY A 61 -22.73 5.80 10.01
C GLY A 61 -21.98 6.87 9.20
N PHE A 62 -21.23 6.47 8.16
CA PHE A 62 -20.55 7.41 7.28
C PHE A 62 -21.56 8.26 6.47
N ALA A 63 -22.61 7.64 5.91
CA ALA A 63 -23.67 8.38 5.23
C ALA A 63 -24.42 9.35 6.17
N GLU A 64 -24.69 8.93 7.40
CA GLU A 64 -25.27 9.79 8.42
C GLU A 64 -24.37 11.00 8.72
N ALA A 65 -23.06 10.81 8.83
CA ALA A 65 -22.09 11.90 9.03
C ALA A 65 -22.11 12.90 7.86
N VAL A 66 -22.22 12.43 6.62
CA VAL A 66 -22.37 13.31 5.43
C VAL A 66 -23.66 14.11 5.48
N LEU A 67 -24.75 13.49 5.92
CA LEU A 67 -26.07 14.10 5.97
C LEU A 67 -26.27 15.01 7.19
N ALA A 68 -25.48 14.84 8.25
CA ALA A 68 -25.63 15.60 9.50
C ALA A 68 -25.47 17.11 9.33
N GLY A 69 -24.68 17.56 8.32
CA GLY A 69 -24.51 18.99 7.98
C GLY A 69 -25.52 19.52 6.96
N SER A 70 -26.51 18.72 6.55
CA SER A 70 -27.49 19.04 5.51
C SER A 70 -28.85 19.43 6.10
N ASP A 71 -29.75 19.92 5.27
CA ASP A 71 -31.17 20.20 5.62
C ASP A 71 -32.07 18.96 5.42
N VAL A 72 -31.50 17.78 5.20
CA VAL A 72 -32.22 16.51 5.01
C VAL A 72 -32.89 16.05 6.32
N PRO A 73 -34.21 15.89 6.36
CA PRO A 73 -34.92 15.37 7.53
C PRO A 73 -34.45 13.95 7.87
N VAL A 74 -34.39 13.60 9.16
CA VAL A 74 -34.00 12.26 9.64
C VAL A 74 -34.81 11.14 8.94
N ALA A 75 -36.08 11.36 8.68
CA ALA A 75 -36.96 10.38 7.99
C ALA A 75 -36.50 10.07 6.54
N ARG A 76 -35.76 10.97 5.89
CA ARG A 76 -35.26 10.81 4.52
C ARG A 76 -33.79 10.39 4.46
N GLN A 77 -33.08 10.41 5.57
CA GLN A 77 -31.62 10.13 5.58
C GLN A 77 -31.28 8.74 5.07
N GLN A 78 -32.04 7.73 5.45
CA GLN A 78 -31.84 6.36 4.97
C GLN A 78 -32.06 6.24 3.45
N GLU A 79 -33.05 6.94 2.90
CA GLU A 79 -33.32 6.97 1.46
C GLU A 79 -32.19 7.64 0.69
N LEU A 80 -31.64 8.73 1.23
CA LEU A 80 -30.59 9.52 0.61
C LEU A 80 -29.16 9.03 0.91
N ALA A 81 -28.99 7.98 1.71
CA ALA A 81 -27.68 7.47 2.12
C ALA A 81 -26.77 7.13 0.91
N ALA A 82 -27.32 6.52 -0.14
CA ALA A 82 -26.55 6.19 -1.34
C ALA A 82 -26.05 7.45 -2.08
N ILE A 83 -26.87 8.51 -2.13
CA ILE A 83 -26.47 9.80 -2.73
C ILE A 83 -25.39 10.48 -1.87
N ALA A 84 -25.54 10.41 -0.55
CA ALA A 84 -24.54 10.95 0.37
C ALA A 84 -23.17 10.25 0.22
N LEU A 85 -23.15 8.93 0.14
CA LEU A 85 -21.92 8.16 -0.10
C LEU A 85 -21.30 8.49 -1.46
N TRP A 86 -22.11 8.55 -2.52
CA TRP A 86 -21.65 8.93 -3.84
C TRP A 86 -21.04 10.34 -3.84
N TRP A 87 -21.71 11.31 -3.20
CA TRP A 87 -21.20 12.68 -3.07
C TRP A 87 -19.87 12.74 -2.32
N ALA A 88 -19.77 12.08 -1.18
CA ALA A 88 -18.58 12.06 -0.34
C ALA A 88 -17.41 11.29 -0.97
N SER A 89 -17.69 10.33 -1.86
CA SER A 89 -16.68 9.60 -2.60
C SER A 89 -16.11 10.36 -3.81
N GLY A 90 -16.53 11.60 -4.04
CA GLY A 90 -16.10 12.40 -5.20
C GLY A 90 -16.89 12.14 -6.47
N ALA A 91 -18.13 11.65 -6.33
CA ALA A 91 -19.05 11.40 -7.45
C ALA A 91 -18.46 10.41 -8.49
N ASP A 92 -18.66 10.67 -9.79
CA ASP A 92 -18.24 9.77 -10.88
C ASP A 92 -16.76 10.03 -11.34
N GLU A 93 -15.91 10.56 -10.44
CA GLU A 93 -14.53 10.81 -10.79
C GLU A 93 -13.80 9.50 -11.12
N PRO A 94 -13.09 9.43 -12.25
CA PRO A 94 -12.33 8.25 -12.62
C PRO A 94 -11.21 7.99 -11.62
N ALA A 95 -10.93 6.71 -11.36
CA ALA A 95 -9.77 6.32 -10.57
C ALA A 95 -8.48 6.90 -11.17
N VAL A 96 -7.65 7.49 -10.33
CA VAL A 96 -6.34 7.99 -10.76
C VAL A 96 -5.46 6.78 -11.08
N ASN A 97 -4.89 6.74 -12.28
CA ASN A 97 -3.83 5.79 -12.61
C ASN A 97 -2.65 5.97 -11.64
N PRO A 98 -1.87 4.93 -11.36
CA PRO A 98 -0.81 4.98 -10.38
C PRO A 98 0.00 6.25 -10.53
N ALA A 99 0.02 7.04 -9.48
CA ALA A 99 0.68 8.31 -9.49
C ALA A 99 2.19 8.09 -9.61
N GLU A 100 2.75 8.66 -10.66
CA GLU A 100 4.19 8.94 -10.66
C GLU A 100 4.45 10.13 -9.74
N ALA A 101 5.64 10.18 -9.13
CA ALA A 101 6.06 11.36 -8.39
C ALA A 101 6.01 12.59 -9.33
N GLY A 102 5.33 13.64 -8.92
CA GLY A 102 5.13 14.83 -9.75
C GLY A 102 3.85 15.58 -9.45
N TRP A 103 3.33 16.28 -10.44
CA TRP A 103 2.11 17.07 -10.33
C TRP A 103 0.87 16.23 -10.65
N LEU A 104 -0.08 16.22 -9.73
CA LEU A 104 -1.42 15.64 -9.86
C LEU A 104 -2.46 16.75 -9.98
N ASP A 105 -3.30 16.70 -11.01
CA ASP A 105 -4.46 17.57 -11.15
C ASP A 105 -5.60 17.10 -10.22
N LEU A 106 -6.11 18.01 -9.41
CA LEU A 106 -7.18 17.81 -8.44
C LEU A 106 -8.44 18.64 -8.78
N ASP A 107 -8.70 18.87 -10.04
CA ASP A 107 -9.86 19.66 -10.50
C ASP A 107 -9.84 21.11 -9.98
N GLY A 108 -9.03 21.93 -10.63
CA GLY A 108 -8.83 23.35 -10.27
C GLY A 108 -7.75 23.61 -9.23
N THR A 109 -7.18 22.59 -8.66
CA THR A 109 -5.99 22.63 -7.81
C THR A 109 -5.02 21.56 -8.28
N ALA A 110 -3.73 21.82 -8.30
CA ALA A 110 -2.71 20.82 -8.55
C ALA A 110 -1.92 20.53 -7.27
N ALA A 111 -1.59 19.27 -7.04
CA ALA A 111 -0.73 18.84 -5.93
C ALA A 111 0.60 18.31 -6.48
N ARG A 112 1.71 18.77 -5.91
CA ARG A 112 3.02 18.16 -6.15
C ARG A 112 3.25 17.07 -5.15
N LEU A 113 3.40 15.83 -5.63
CA LEU A 113 3.50 14.63 -4.82
C LEU A 113 4.90 14.04 -4.89
N GLN A 114 5.34 13.47 -3.76
CA GLN A 114 6.48 12.58 -3.71
C GLN A 114 6.22 11.47 -2.68
N PRO A 115 6.83 10.26 -2.85
CA PRO A 115 6.76 9.24 -1.82
C PRO A 115 7.31 9.77 -0.50
N TRP A 116 6.66 9.41 0.62
CA TRP A 116 7.21 9.72 1.93
C TRP A 116 8.47 8.92 2.22
N SER A 117 9.29 9.43 3.12
CA SER A 117 10.51 8.76 3.56
C SER A 117 10.21 7.64 4.57
N GLU A 118 11.12 6.69 4.72
CA GLU A 118 11.03 5.66 5.77
C GLU A 118 11.04 6.27 7.18
N GLY A 119 11.69 7.43 7.36
CA GLY A 119 11.67 8.18 8.63
C GLY A 119 10.27 8.70 8.95
N GLU A 120 9.59 9.35 7.98
CA GLU A 120 8.21 9.84 8.14
C GLU A 120 7.24 8.68 8.38
N ARG A 121 7.41 7.56 7.68
CA ARG A 121 6.62 6.35 7.89
C ARG A 121 6.82 5.79 9.30
N GLY A 122 8.05 5.69 9.75
CA GLY A 122 8.38 5.21 11.10
C GLY A 122 7.79 6.07 12.19
N GLN A 123 7.86 7.40 12.03
CA GLN A 123 7.24 8.35 12.96
C GLN A 123 5.71 8.21 12.97
N ALA A 124 5.07 8.15 11.80
CA ALA A 124 3.63 7.96 11.69
C ALA A 124 3.16 6.65 12.35
N LEU A 125 3.90 5.55 12.17
CA LEU A 125 3.60 4.28 12.83
C LEU A 125 3.70 4.40 14.35
N ALA A 126 4.74 5.05 14.88
CA ALA A 126 4.92 5.24 16.31
C ALA A 126 3.81 6.09 16.94
N GLU A 127 3.33 7.10 16.21
CA GLU A 127 2.29 8.01 16.71
C GLU A 127 0.86 7.48 16.53
N CYS A 128 0.64 6.56 15.58
CA CYS A 128 -0.66 5.95 15.32
C CYS A 128 -0.85 4.59 16.02
N LEU A 129 0.22 3.99 16.55
CA LEU A 129 0.12 2.82 17.42
C LEU A 129 -0.11 3.30 18.85
N ILE A 130 -1.35 3.18 19.32
CA ILE A 130 -1.76 3.62 20.65
C ILE A 130 -1.80 2.41 21.56
N ASP A 131 -0.99 2.44 22.60
CA ASP A 131 -0.99 1.43 23.65
C ASP A 131 -1.84 1.93 24.82
N SER A 132 -2.83 1.14 25.20
CA SER A 132 -3.75 1.42 26.31
C SER A 132 -3.66 0.30 27.33
N ASP A 133 -3.46 0.65 28.59
CA ASP A 133 -3.40 -0.30 29.70
C ASP A 133 -4.73 -1.08 29.86
N GLU A 134 -5.86 -0.51 29.43
CA GLU A 134 -7.20 -1.11 29.59
C GLU A 134 -7.64 -1.91 28.37
N ASP A 135 -7.39 -1.41 27.13
CA ASP A 135 -7.92 -1.96 25.88
C ASP A 135 -6.86 -2.68 25.03
N GLY A 136 -5.60 -2.67 25.46
CA GLY A 136 -4.49 -3.18 24.68
C GLY A 136 -4.06 -2.22 23.54
N ALA A 137 -3.14 -2.67 22.69
CA ALA A 137 -2.63 -1.87 21.59
C ALA A 137 -3.64 -1.83 20.44
N TRP A 138 -3.95 -0.62 19.93
CA TRP A 138 -4.77 -0.43 18.76
C TRP A 138 -4.10 0.55 17.76
N PHE A 139 -4.50 0.49 16.50
CA PHE A 139 -3.91 1.26 15.42
C PHE A 139 -4.89 2.29 14.87
N ASP A 140 -4.53 3.57 14.93
CA ASP A 140 -5.27 4.66 14.27
C ASP A 140 -4.97 4.67 12.76
N ALA A 141 -5.68 3.83 12.01
CA ALA A 141 -5.51 3.73 10.57
C ALA A 141 -5.86 5.02 9.83
N VAL A 142 -6.83 5.80 10.34
CA VAL A 142 -7.25 7.06 9.72
C VAL A 142 -6.21 8.15 9.97
N GLY A 143 -5.67 8.23 11.18
CA GLY A 143 -4.54 9.10 11.49
C GLY A 143 -3.31 8.77 10.68
N TYR A 144 -3.04 7.49 10.46
CA TYR A 144 -1.94 7.02 9.61
C TYR A 144 -2.12 7.45 8.16
N LEU A 145 -3.32 7.29 7.59
CA LEU A 145 -3.65 7.76 6.24
C LEU A 145 -3.49 9.27 6.11
N ASP A 146 -3.95 10.04 7.09
CA ASP A 146 -3.80 11.50 7.12
C ASP A 146 -2.32 11.91 7.11
N ARG A 147 -1.49 11.30 7.96
CA ARG A 147 -0.04 11.58 8.02
C ARG A 147 0.68 11.21 6.73
N MET A 148 0.37 10.03 6.17
CA MET A 148 0.91 9.60 4.91
C MET A 148 0.56 10.60 3.80
N THR A 149 -0.69 11.04 3.74
CA THR A 149 -1.15 12.01 2.73
C THR A 149 -0.44 13.35 2.88
N ARG A 150 -0.35 13.90 4.10
CA ARG A 150 0.32 15.18 4.35
C ARG A 150 1.82 15.13 4.08
N ALA A 151 2.49 14.03 4.37
CA ALA A 151 3.90 13.83 4.04
C ALA A 151 4.14 13.69 2.52
N THR A 152 3.18 13.09 1.81
CA THR A 152 3.25 12.92 0.36
C THR A 152 3.04 14.24 -0.40
N VAL A 153 2.21 15.15 0.11
CA VAL A 153 1.92 16.44 -0.52
C VAL A 153 3.00 17.46 -0.17
N GLN A 154 3.79 17.84 -1.17
CA GLN A 154 4.84 18.84 -1.00
C GLN A 154 4.33 20.27 -1.21
N GLU A 155 3.35 20.44 -2.12
CA GLU A 155 2.86 21.75 -2.52
C GLU A 155 1.46 21.61 -3.13
N LEU A 156 0.62 22.63 -2.90
CA LEU A 156 -0.66 22.81 -3.57
C LEU A 156 -0.63 24.12 -4.39
N ALA A 157 -1.10 24.07 -5.62
CA ALA A 157 -1.20 25.22 -6.52
C ALA A 157 -2.63 25.36 -7.07
N PRO A 158 -3.38 26.45 -6.79
CA PRO A 158 -2.97 27.57 -5.95
C PRO A 158 -2.77 27.14 -4.46
N PRO A 159 -1.96 27.89 -3.69
CA PRO A 159 -1.72 27.61 -2.29
C PRO A 159 -3.02 27.62 -1.49
N GLN A 160 -3.31 26.51 -0.80
CA GLN A 160 -4.45 26.38 0.10
C GLN A 160 -4.17 25.28 1.14
N ALA A 161 -5.00 25.21 2.18
CA ALA A 161 -4.91 24.14 3.16
C ALA A 161 -5.46 22.83 2.58
N ILE A 162 -4.78 21.72 2.79
CA ILE A 162 -5.24 20.39 2.36
C ILE A 162 -6.64 20.08 2.93
N ASP A 163 -6.94 20.57 4.14
CA ASP A 163 -8.20 20.36 4.84
C ASP A 163 -9.43 20.93 4.10
N THR A 164 -9.21 21.86 3.17
CA THR A 164 -10.26 22.51 2.38
C THR A 164 -10.50 21.87 1.01
N LEU A 165 -9.72 20.85 0.63
CA LEU A 165 -9.92 20.13 -0.62
C LEU A 165 -11.31 19.48 -0.63
N HIS A 166 -12.04 19.63 -1.75
CA HIS A 166 -13.36 19.03 -1.93
C HIS A 166 -13.29 17.50 -2.13
N ALA A 167 -14.44 16.82 -2.07
CA ALA A 167 -14.53 15.35 -2.08
C ALA A 167 -13.77 14.69 -3.24
N ALA A 168 -13.94 15.16 -4.48
CA ALA A 168 -13.27 14.60 -5.66
C ALA A 168 -11.74 14.75 -5.58
N ALA A 169 -11.26 15.94 -5.18
CA ALA A 169 -9.85 16.19 -4.96
C ALA A 169 -9.29 15.32 -3.83
N THR A 170 -10.04 15.16 -2.74
CA THR A 170 -9.68 14.31 -1.59
C THR A 170 -9.51 12.85 -2.01
N ARG A 171 -10.45 12.30 -2.77
CA ARG A 171 -10.39 10.93 -3.27
C ARG A 171 -9.16 10.73 -4.17
N ARG A 172 -8.99 11.59 -5.19
CA ARG A 172 -7.83 11.52 -6.08
C ARG A 172 -6.51 11.57 -5.31
N LEU A 173 -6.46 12.42 -4.29
CA LEU A 173 -5.29 12.56 -3.45
C LEU A 173 -5.02 11.30 -2.62
N PHE A 174 -6.04 10.68 -2.03
CA PHE A 174 -5.89 9.40 -1.32
C PHE A 174 -5.43 8.27 -2.24
N ASP A 175 -6.06 8.13 -3.41
CA ASP A 175 -5.71 7.11 -4.40
C ASP A 175 -4.24 7.26 -4.84
N ALA A 176 -3.81 8.50 -5.15
CA ALA A 176 -2.43 8.78 -5.52
C ALA A 176 -1.45 8.56 -4.36
N THR A 177 -1.81 8.96 -3.14
CA THR A 177 -0.99 8.74 -1.94
C THR A 177 -0.77 7.26 -1.69
N VAL A 178 -1.83 6.46 -1.77
CA VAL A 178 -1.75 5.00 -1.59
C VAL A 178 -0.90 4.38 -2.70
N ALA A 179 -1.11 4.77 -3.97
CA ALA A 179 -0.35 4.26 -5.10
C ALA A 179 1.15 4.55 -5.00
N LEU A 180 1.53 5.72 -4.45
CA LEU A 180 2.93 6.10 -4.27
C LEU A 180 3.63 5.41 -3.09
N ASN A 181 2.90 5.06 -2.04
CA ASN A 181 3.49 4.70 -0.74
C ASN A 181 3.19 3.27 -0.28
N VAL A 182 2.25 2.59 -0.93
CA VAL A 182 1.89 1.21 -0.59
C VAL A 182 2.44 0.26 -1.64
N VAL A 183 3.06 -0.82 -1.19
CA VAL A 183 3.58 -1.88 -2.09
C VAL A 183 2.41 -2.45 -2.89
N ALA A 184 2.56 -2.54 -4.20
CA ALA A 184 1.55 -3.07 -5.10
C ALA A 184 1.13 -4.50 -4.71
N GLU A 185 -0.13 -4.85 -5.00
CA GLU A 185 -0.66 -6.17 -4.64
C GLU A 185 0.10 -7.30 -5.34
N GLU A 186 0.52 -7.07 -6.58
CA GLU A 186 1.34 -8.02 -7.35
C GLU A 186 2.67 -8.29 -6.66
N ASP A 187 3.32 -7.26 -6.12
CA ASP A 187 4.58 -7.40 -5.40
C ASP A 187 4.36 -8.14 -4.06
N ARG A 188 3.26 -7.84 -3.35
CA ARG A 188 2.88 -8.56 -2.14
C ARG A 188 2.58 -10.03 -2.40
N ALA A 189 1.83 -10.33 -3.46
CA ALA A 189 1.53 -11.69 -3.89
C ALA A 189 2.80 -12.47 -4.25
N LEU A 190 3.75 -11.83 -4.97
CA LEU A 190 5.05 -12.41 -5.27
C LEU A 190 5.83 -12.74 -3.98
N LEU A 191 5.88 -11.82 -3.04
CA LEU A 191 6.58 -12.01 -1.76
C LEU A 191 5.91 -13.05 -0.85
N ALA A 192 4.61 -13.29 -1.00
CA ALA A 192 3.86 -14.31 -0.26
C ALA A 192 3.98 -15.72 -0.86
N ALA A 193 4.54 -15.90 -2.06
CA ALA A 193 4.54 -17.15 -2.82
C ALA A 193 5.52 -18.24 -2.31
N GLY A 194 6.02 -18.16 -1.08
CA GLY A 194 6.82 -19.20 -0.45
C GLY A 194 8.28 -19.28 -0.93
N PRO A 195 8.82 -20.48 -1.24
CA PRO A 195 10.24 -20.65 -1.57
C PRO A 195 10.70 -19.87 -2.79
N VAL A 196 9.83 -19.74 -3.81
CA VAL A 196 10.13 -18.96 -5.04
C VAL A 196 10.30 -17.48 -4.72
N ALA A 197 9.44 -16.95 -3.88
CA ALA A 197 9.53 -15.55 -3.44
C ALA A 197 10.83 -15.29 -2.66
N ARG A 198 11.23 -16.22 -1.79
CA ARG A 198 12.50 -16.11 -1.07
C ARG A 198 13.70 -16.06 -2.01
N GLU A 199 13.71 -16.92 -3.04
CA GLU A 199 14.77 -16.92 -4.05
C GLU A 199 14.80 -15.60 -4.82
N THR A 200 13.64 -15.10 -5.27
CA THR A 200 13.51 -13.81 -5.94
C THR A 200 14.02 -12.66 -5.06
N ALA A 201 13.63 -12.63 -3.78
CA ALA A 201 14.07 -11.62 -2.84
C ALA A 201 15.60 -11.67 -2.63
N LEU A 202 16.18 -12.86 -2.48
CA LEU A 202 17.63 -13.01 -2.33
C LEU A 202 18.39 -12.56 -3.59
N ARG A 203 17.88 -12.88 -4.78
CA ARG A 203 18.48 -12.44 -6.05
C ARG A 203 18.43 -10.92 -6.16
N THR A 204 17.28 -10.31 -5.85
CA THR A 204 17.10 -8.85 -5.86
C THR A 204 18.09 -8.18 -4.89
N LEU A 205 18.16 -8.65 -3.64
CA LEU A 205 19.05 -8.08 -2.63
C LEU A 205 20.53 -8.22 -3.01
N ARG A 206 20.93 -9.34 -3.62
CA ARG A 206 22.30 -9.52 -4.14
C ARG A 206 22.62 -8.51 -5.24
N ALA A 207 21.73 -8.33 -6.20
CA ALA A 207 21.87 -7.35 -7.27
C ALA A 207 21.92 -5.91 -6.71
N CYS A 208 21.03 -5.56 -5.77
CA CYS A 208 21.04 -4.25 -5.09
C CYS A 208 22.38 -3.97 -4.42
N ARG A 209 22.94 -4.94 -3.69
CA ARG A 209 24.25 -4.79 -3.02
C ARG A 209 25.42 -4.65 -4.01
N ALA A 210 25.39 -5.41 -5.10
CA ALA A 210 26.45 -5.40 -6.09
C ALA A 210 26.48 -4.11 -6.91
N LEU A 211 25.33 -3.58 -7.25
CA LEU A 211 25.18 -2.40 -8.13
C LEU A 211 24.98 -1.09 -7.38
N GLY A 212 24.67 -1.13 -6.07
CA GLY A 212 24.22 0.04 -5.33
C GLY A 212 22.83 0.54 -5.78
N TRP A 213 22.03 -0.36 -6.34
CA TRP A 213 20.71 -0.05 -6.89
C TRP A 213 19.59 -0.30 -5.88
N THR A 214 18.45 0.37 -6.09
CA THR A 214 17.20 0.07 -5.38
C THR A 214 16.54 -1.17 -5.96
N PRO A 215 15.64 -1.86 -5.22
CA PRO A 215 14.85 -2.97 -5.77
C PRO A 215 14.09 -2.60 -7.05
N SER A 216 13.49 -1.41 -7.11
CA SER A 216 12.77 -0.92 -8.30
C SER A 216 13.69 -0.79 -9.51
N GLN A 217 14.93 -0.32 -9.32
CA GLN A 217 15.90 -0.24 -10.40
C GLN A 217 16.32 -1.63 -10.90
N VAL A 218 16.48 -2.60 -9.99
CA VAL A 218 16.77 -3.99 -10.37
C VAL A 218 15.62 -4.59 -11.15
N TRP A 219 14.37 -4.37 -10.74
CA TRP A 219 13.20 -4.91 -11.41
C TRP A 219 12.91 -4.25 -12.77
N ALA A 220 13.27 -2.99 -12.93
CA ALA A 220 13.18 -2.31 -14.23
C ALA A 220 14.29 -2.69 -15.21
N ALA A 221 15.38 -3.32 -14.74
CA ALA A 221 16.50 -3.72 -15.59
C ALA A 221 16.18 -4.98 -16.42
N PRO A 222 16.78 -5.17 -17.60
CA PRO A 222 16.61 -6.38 -18.40
C PRO A 222 16.99 -7.64 -17.61
N ALA A 223 16.07 -8.61 -17.53
CA ALA A 223 16.27 -9.84 -16.72
C ALA A 223 17.56 -10.59 -17.09
N VAL A 224 17.95 -10.59 -18.37
CA VAL A 224 19.18 -11.24 -18.87
C VAL A 224 20.43 -10.59 -18.31
N GLU A 225 20.44 -9.29 -18.08
CA GLU A 225 21.59 -8.59 -17.52
C GLU A 225 21.73 -8.88 -16.03
N ILE A 226 20.62 -8.92 -15.30
CA ILE A 226 20.62 -9.32 -13.89
C ILE A 226 21.08 -10.78 -13.74
N GLU A 227 20.60 -11.68 -14.60
CA GLU A 227 21.05 -13.08 -14.58
C GLU A 227 22.56 -13.20 -14.83
N ARG A 228 23.07 -12.48 -15.84
CA ARG A 228 24.51 -12.45 -16.17
C ARG A 228 25.34 -11.93 -14.98
N LEU A 229 24.87 -10.85 -14.33
CA LEU A 229 25.52 -10.29 -13.15
C LEU A 229 25.61 -11.33 -12.02
N LEU A 230 24.50 -11.98 -11.70
CA LEU A 230 24.45 -12.96 -10.62
C LEU A 230 25.34 -14.17 -10.90
N GLN A 231 25.43 -14.60 -12.17
CA GLN A 231 26.35 -15.67 -12.59
C GLN A 231 27.83 -15.25 -12.40
N LEU A 232 28.19 -14.03 -12.79
CA LEU A 232 29.53 -13.48 -12.58
C LEU A 232 29.88 -13.41 -11.09
N MET A 233 28.97 -12.93 -10.26
CA MET A 233 29.15 -12.89 -8.81
C MET A 233 29.37 -14.29 -8.24
N ALA A 234 28.58 -15.28 -8.67
CA ALA A 234 28.72 -16.66 -8.22
C ALA A 234 30.09 -17.27 -8.59
N VAL A 235 30.69 -16.83 -9.69
CA VAL A 235 32.07 -17.25 -10.06
C VAL A 235 33.09 -16.62 -9.14
N VAL A 236 32.95 -15.33 -8.82
CA VAL A 236 33.88 -14.60 -7.95
C VAL A 236 33.75 -15.04 -6.48
N GLU A 237 32.52 -15.28 -6.02
CA GLU A 237 32.23 -15.72 -4.66
C GLU A 237 32.54 -17.20 -4.41
N ARG A 238 32.82 -17.98 -5.48
CA ARG A 238 33.15 -19.38 -5.33
C ARG A 238 34.47 -19.48 -4.61
N PRO A 239 34.55 -20.10 -3.41
CA PRO A 239 35.80 -20.27 -2.73
C PRO A 239 36.77 -21.02 -3.66
N GLU A 240 37.99 -20.52 -3.80
CA GLU A 240 39.05 -21.26 -4.51
C GLU A 240 39.06 -22.70 -3.97
N PRO A 241 39.01 -23.70 -4.85
CA PRO A 241 39.10 -25.09 -4.39
C PRO A 241 40.37 -25.16 -3.54
N ALA A 242 40.18 -25.48 -2.26
CA ALA A 242 41.30 -25.68 -1.37
C ALA A 242 42.37 -26.49 -2.13
N PRO A 243 43.65 -26.09 -2.13
CA PRO A 243 44.68 -26.81 -2.87
C PRO A 243 44.52 -28.27 -2.50
N ARG A 244 44.20 -29.12 -3.50
CA ARG A 244 43.94 -30.54 -3.28
C ARG A 244 45.11 -31.01 -2.45
N ALA A 245 44.87 -31.26 -1.16
CA ALA A 245 45.84 -31.91 -0.30
C ALA A 245 46.33 -33.08 -1.14
N SER A 246 47.58 -33.03 -1.54
CA SER A 246 48.22 -34.01 -2.42
C SER A 246 47.77 -35.37 -1.93
N ALA A 247 46.98 -36.06 -2.78
CA ALA A 247 46.27 -37.29 -2.43
C ALA A 247 47.20 -38.06 -1.55
N SER A 248 46.87 -38.20 -0.28
CA SER A 248 47.66 -38.87 0.72
C SER A 248 47.96 -40.23 0.09
N ARG A 249 49.23 -40.41 -0.32
CA ARG A 249 49.66 -41.63 -0.94
C ARG A 249 49.23 -42.76 -0.04
N LYS A 250 48.25 -43.58 -0.53
CA LYS A 250 47.77 -44.71 0.24
C LYS A 250 48.99 -45.40 0.82
N PRO A 251 49.10 -45.55 2.16
CA PRO A 251 50.28 -46.21 2.75
C PRO A 251 50.49 -47.54 2.08
N ARG A 252 51.62 -47.74 1.50
CA ARG A 252 51.96 -49.02 0.89
C ARG A 252 52.48 -49.93 2.01
N LEU A 253 52.24 -51.24 1.89
CA LEU A 253 52.72 -52.23 2.85
C LEU A 253 54.20 -52.12 3.13
N ALA A 254 54.97 -51.66 2.12
CA ALA A 254 56.40 -51.34 2.27
C ALA A 254 56.75 -50.15 3.21
N ASP A 255 55.78 -49.31 3.53
CA ASP A 255 55.97 -48.17 4.45
C ASP A 255 55.81 -48.60 5.93
N HIS A 256 55.44 -49.89 6.19
CA HIS A 256 55.23 -50.47 7.53
C HIS A 256 56.03 -51.76 7.66
N PRO A 257 57.32 -51.72 7.95
CA PRO A 257 58.18 -52.91 8.03
C PRO A 257 57.72 -53.92 9.07
N ASP A 258 56.85 -53.53 10.04
CA ASP A 258 56.33 -54.39 11.09
C ASP A 258 54.92 -54.91 10.80
N ALA A 259 54.38 -54.73 9.60
CA ALA A 259 53.06 -55.21 9.23
C ALA A 259 53.07 -56.68 8.83
N PHE A 260 52.24 -57.49 9.47
CA PHE A 260 52.04 -58.91 9.06
C PHE A 260 50.83 -58.98 8.15
N VAL A 261 50.95 -59.76 7.10
CA VAL A 261 49.80 -60.16 6.26
C VAL A 261 49.25 -61.48 6.78
N ILE A 262 48.08 -61.48 7.35
CA ILE A 262 47.37 -62.70 7.67
C ILE A 262 46.56 -63.13 6.45
N GLN A 263 46.92 -64.18 5.83
CA GLN A 263 46.17 -64.78 4.76
C GLN A 263 45.11 -65.69 5.39
N ILE A 264 43.85 -65.33 5.33
CA ILE A 264 42.74 -66.19 5.72
C ILE A 264 42.43 -67.10 4.53
N GLU A 265 42.79 -68.38 4.63
CA GLU A 265 42.32 -69.38 3.67
C GLU A 265 40.86 -69.73 4.07
N ASP A 266 39.94 -69.40 3.20
CA ASP A 266 38.55 -69.88 3.29
C ASP A 266 38.54 -71.37 3.03
N ASP A 267 38.28 -72.17 4.07
CA ASP A 267 38.15 -73.62 3.99
C ASP A 267 36.83 -73.90 3.23
N PRO A 268 36.86 -74.55 2.07
CA PRO A 268 35.63 -74.88 1.35
C PRO A 268 35.02 -76.16 1.97
N SER A 269 33.99 -75.99 2.74
CA SER A 269 33.07 -77.04 3.17
C SER A 269 31.77 -77.06 2.40
#